data_00b260b63419f98e6f366de6b9b5b19c
#
_entry.id   00b260b63419f98e6f366de6b9b5b19c
#
_cell.length_a   1.000
_cell.length_b   1.000
_cell.length_c   1.000
_cell.angle_alpha   90.00
_cell.angle_beta   90.00
_cell.angle_gamma   90.00
#
_symmetry.space_group_name_H-M   'P 1'
#
loop_
_entity.id
_entity.type
_entity.pdbx_description
1 polymer ?
#
loop_
_entity_poly.entity_id
_entity_poly.type
_entity_poly.pdbx_seq_one_letter_code
_entity_poly.pdbx_strand_id
1 'polypeptide(L)'
;MALLWANVGKYPDIDLILIQCYSGWRPRELCYLRLDDVDLNARTFTGGLKTNAGKNRIVPIHPRIFDLVQARYQKSVELGSPYLCSYFAKGKVRQVRYTRLWMHYQDILTGLGLNPEHKPHDGRKHFITMAKKYDMDEYAIKRIVGHYIKDLTERVYTERNIEWLQNEIKKIP
;
A
#
# COMPACT_ATOMS: atom_id res chain seq x y z
N MET A 1 -4.28 10.93 -10.42
CA MET A 1 -4.34 11.00 -8.94
C MET A 1 -5.49 11.87 -8.44
N ALA A 2 -5.64 13.14 -8.85
CA ALA A 2 -6.71 14.00 -8.36
C ALA A 2 -8.11 13.39 -8.49
N LEU A 3 -8.42 12.75 -9.63
CA LEU A 3 -9.70 12.05 -9.84
C LEU A 3 -9.93 10.91 -8.84
N LEU A 4 -8.90 10.14 -8.48
CA LEU A 4 -9.05 9.07 -7.48
C LEU A 4 -9.39 9.67 -6.11
N TRP A 5 -8.68 10.72 -5.68
CA TRP A 5 -8.96 11.40 -4.42
C TRP A 5 -10.36 12.01 -4.36
N ALA A 6 -10.80 12.68 -5.42
CA ALA A 6 -12.13 13.29 -5.50
C ALA A 6 -13.29 12.29 -5.48
N ASN A 7 -13.00 11.00 -5.66
CA ASN A 7 -13.99 9.94 -5.71
C ASN A 7 -13.83 8.89 -4.59
N VAL A 8 -13.05 9.19 -3.56
CA VAL A 8 -12.99 8.37 -2.34
C VAL A 8 -14.38 8.27 -1.74
N GLY A 9 -14.80 7.04 -1.41
CA GLY A 9 -16.14 6.75 -0.90
C GLY A 9 -17.21 6.51 -1.96
N LYS A 10 -16.99 6.91 -3.23
CA LYS A 10 -17.97 6.68 -4.32
C LYS A 10 -17.78 5.32 -5.00
N TYR A 11 -16.56 4.85 -5.09
CA TYR A 11 -16.25 3.53 -5.66
C TYR A 11 -15.68 2.61 -4.59
N PRO A 12 -16.12 1.33 -4.55
CA PRO A 12 -15.54 0.35 -3.62
C PRO A 12 -14.03 0.16 -3.92
N ASP A 13 -13.24 0.09 -2.85
CA ASP A 13 -11.81 -0.19 -2.88
C ASP A 13 -10.92 0.84 -3.63
N ILE A 14 -11.44 2.04 -3.98
CA ILE A 14 -10.64 3.13 -4.57
C ILE A 14 -9.53 3.59 -3.63
N ASP A 15 -9.77 3.56 -2.33
CA ASP A 15 -8.80 3.86 -1.29
C ASP A 15 -7.64 2.86 -1.27
N LEU A 16 -7.85 1.58 -1.62
CA LEU A 16 -6.76 0.61 -1.76
C LEU A 16 -5.81 0.96 -2.91
N ILE A 17 -6.32 1.56 -3.98
CA ILE A 17 -5.48 2.06 -5.08
C ILE A 17 -4.60 3.21 -4.56
N LEU A 18 -5.19 4.14 -3.81
CA LEU A 18 -4.46 5.26 -3.21
C LEU A 18 -3.42 4.76 -2.19
N ILE A 19 -3.81 3.84 -1.30
CA ILE A 19 -2.88 3.23 -0.34
C ILE A 19 -1.70 2.60 -1.08
N GLN A 20 -1.94 1.90 -2.18
CA GLN A 20 -0.88 1.29 -2.97
C GLN A 20 0.04 2.34 -3.63
N CYS A 21 -0.53 3.43 -4.16
CA CYS A 21 0.22 4.51 -4.80
C CYS A 21 1.16 5.25 -3.84
N TYR A 22 0.88 5.22 -2.54
CA TYR A 22 1.69 5.88 -1.50
C TYR A 22 2.48 4.93 -0.60
N SER A 23 2.37 3.61 -0.80
CA SER A 23 3.09 2.61 0.00
C SER A 23 3.93 1.64 -0.83
N GLY A 24 3.69 1.60 -2.14
CA GLY A 24 4.41 0.71 -3.04
C GLY A 24 4.14 -0.80 -2.85
N TRP A 25 3.10 -1.20 -2.10
CA TRP A 25 2.72 -2.60 -1.93
C TRP A 25 2.41 -3.28 -3.26
N ARG A 26 2.76 -4.58 -3.39
CA ARG A 26 2.17 -5.38 -4.46
C ARG A 26 0.67 -5.59 -4.20
N PRO A 27 -0.20 -5.58 -5.23
CA PRO A 27 -1.65 -5.68 -5.01
C PRO A 27 -2.07 -6.86 -4.15
N ARG A 28 -1.47 -8.03 -4.37
CA ARG A 28 -1.75 -9.23 -3.56
C ARG A 28 -1.26 -9.07 -2.12
N GLU A 29 -0.07 -8.52 -1.90
CA GLU A 29 0.47 -8.30 -0.56
C GLU A 29 -0.44 -7.38 0.24
N LEU A 30 -0.89 -6.26 -0.37
CA LEU A 30 -1.84 -5.34 0.26
C LEU A 30 -3.14 -6.04 0.68
N CYS A 31 -3.70 -6.90 -0.18
CA CYS A 31 -4.90 -7.67 0.15
C CYS A 31 -4.70 -8.65 1.32
N TYR A 32 -3.48 -9.08 1.59
CA TYR A 32 -3.16 -10.05 2.64
C TYR A 32 -2.65 -9.43 3.94
N LEU A 33 -2.51 -8.11 4.02
CA LEU A 33 -2.14 -7.44 5.27
C LEU A 33 -3.17 -7.77 6.35
N ARG A 34 -2.67 -8.18 7.51
CA ARG A 34 -3.49 -8.42 8.70
C ARG A 34 -3.58 -7.15 9.54
N LEU A 35 -4.51 -7.10 10.47
CA LEU A 35 -4.58 -6.02 11.45
C LEU A 35 -3.32 -5.98 12.32
N ASP A 36 -2.79 -7.15 12.69
CA ASP A 36 -1.55 -7.29 13.46
C ASP A 36 -0.31 -6.76 12.70
N ASP A 37 -0.40 -6.63 11.37
CA ASP A 37 0.66 -6.09 10.52
C ASP A 37 0.62 -4.55 10.44
N VAL A 38 -0.34 -3.90 11.09
CA VAL A 38 -0.55 -2.45 11.02
C VAL A 38 -0.38 -1.83 12.40
N ASP A 39 0.66 -1.04 12.57
CA ASP A 39 0.86 -0.21 13.75
C ASP A 39 0.46 1.24 13.43
N LEU A 40 -0.73 1.65 13.90
CA LEU A 40 -1.24 3.00 13.69
C LEU A 40 -0.47 4.04 14.51
N ASN A 41 0.11 3.67 15.66
CA ASN A 41 0.88 4.57 16.51
C ASN A 41 2.27 4.83 15.89
N ALA A 42 2.98 3.77 15.50
CA ALA A 42 4.24 3.87 14.79
C ALA A 42 4.07 4.28 13.32
N ARG A 43 2.83 4.32 12.81
CA ARG A 43 2.50 4.59 11.39
C ARG A 43 3.28 3.71 10.44
N THR A 44 3.18 2.40 10.63
CA THR A 44 3.89 1.41 9.81
C THR A 44 3.01 0.23 9.43
N PHE A 45 3.36 -0.37 8.31
CA PHE A 45 2.95 -1.73 7.96
C PHE A 45 4.15 -2.67 8.10
N THR A 46 3.90 -3.92 8.47
CA THR A 46 4.88 -5.00 8.40
C THR A 46 4.33 -6.10 7.51
N GLY A 47 5.12 -6.64 6.60
CA GLY A 47 4.63 -7.74 5.75
C GLY A 47 5.46 -8.01 4.51
N GLY A 48 4.85 -8.73 3.57
CA GLY A 48 5.43 -9.17 2.30
C GLY A 48 5.43 -10.68 2.14
N LEU A 49 5.11 -11.16 0.94
CA LEU A 49 4.83 -12.58 0.70
C LEU A 49 5.83 -13.27 -0.25
N LYS A 50 6.37 -12.54 -1.25
CA LYS A 50 6.91 -13.20 -2.44
C LYS A 50 8.40 -13.51 -2.41
N THR A 51 9.21 -12.71 -1.75
CA THR A 51 10.69 -12.83 -1.79
C THR A 51 11.27 -12.73 -0.40
N ASN A 52 12.43 -13.36 -0.17
CA ASN A 52 13.12 -13.24 1.12
C ASN A 52 13.44 -11.77 1.48
N ALA A 53 13.81 -10.94 0.50
CA ALA A 53 14.04 -9.51 0.70
C ALA A 53 12.75 -8.71 0.97
N GLY A 54 11.59 -9.25 0.61
CA GLY A 54 10.29 -8.61 0.81
C GLY A 54 9.53 -9.08 2.04
N LYS A 55 9.91 -10.22 2.64
CA LYS A 55 9.25 -10.75 3.85
C LYS A 55 9.55 -9.85 5.04
N ASN A 56 8.51 -9.65 5.87
CA ASN A 56 8.61 -8.88 7.12
C ASN A 56 9.23 -7.48 6.96
N ARG A 57 9.13 -6.90 5.74
CA ARG A 57 9.60 -5.54 5.54
C ARG A 57 8.69 -4.54 6.24
N ILE A 58 9.28 -3.52 6.81
CA ILE A 58 8.56 -2.41 7.39
C ILE A 58 8.36 -1.35 6.30
N VAL A 59 7.12 -0.93 6.10
CA VAL A 59 6.72 0.11 5.15
C VAL A 59 6.05 1.24 5.93
N PRO A 60 6.60 2.45 5.94
CA PRO A 60 5.94 3.59 6.58
C PRO A 60 4.59 3.89 5.93
N ILE A 61 3.61 4.29 6.74
CA ILE A 61 2.34 4.80 6.26
C ILE A 61 2.54 6.28 5.92
N HIS A 62 2.42 6.59 4.63
CA HIS A 62 2.51 7.98 4.16
C HIS A 62 1.40 8.83 4.79
N PRO A 63 1.68 10.08 5.22
CA PRO A 63 0.67 10.93 5.89
C PRO A 63 -0.63 11.07 5.09
N ARG A 64 -0.57 11.23 3.77
CA ARG A 64 -1.76 11.39 2.92
C ARG A 64 -2.74 10.23 2.93
N ILE A 65 -2.28 9.02 3.22
CA ILE A 65 -3.14 7.83 3.24
C ILE A 65 -3.45 7.34 4.65
N PHE A 66 -2.96 8.03 5.68
CA PHE A 66 -3.13 7.59 7.06
C PHE A 66 -4.61 7.40 7.43
N ASP A 67 -5.45 8.39 7.13
CA ASP A 67 -6.88 8.33 7.43
C ASP A 67 -7.60 7.20 6.66
N LEU A 68 -7.17 6.92 5.42
CA LEU A 68 -7.70 5.79 4.64
C LEU A 68 -7.34 4.44 5.29
N VAL A 69 -6.10 4.31 5.76
CA VAL A 69 -5.63 3.10 6.47
C VAL A 69 -6.36 2.94 7.79
N GLN A 70 -6.49 4.01 8.57
CA GLN A 70 -7.20 4.01 9.84
C GLN A 70 -8.68 3.62 9.67
N ALA A 71 -9.36 4.18 8.68
CA ALA A 71 -10.75 3.85 8.36
C ALA A 71 -10.91 2.36 7.99
N ARG A 72 -9.98 1.81 7.19
CA ARG A 72 -9.96 0.38 6.87
C ARG A 72 -9.71 -0.49 8.09
N TYR A 73 -8.78 -0.09 8.95
CA TYR A 73 -8.46 -0.80 10.18
C TYR A 73 -9.69 -0.88 11.09
N GLN A 74 -10.33 0.25 11.39
CA GLN A 74 -11.52 0.32 12.22
C GLN A 74 -12.67 -0.51 11.66
N LYS A 75 -12.96 -0.37 10.37
CA LYS A 75 -13.98 -1.18 9.69
C LYS A 75 -13.71 -2.69 9.83
N SER A 76 -12.47 -3.11 9.72
CA SER A 76 -12.12 -4.53 9.85
C SER A 76 -12.22 -5.03 11.28
N VAL A 77 -11.91 -4.19 12.28
CA VAL A 77 -12.15 -4.48 13.70
C VAL A 77 -13.65 -4.65 13.96
N GLU A 78 -14.49 -3.72 13.50
CA GLU A 78 -15.95 -3.79 13.63
C GLU A 78 -16.55 -5.05 12.99
N LEU A 79 -15.98 -5.50 11.89
CA LEU A 79 -16.38 -6.73 11.18
C LEU A 79 -15.84 -8.02 11.86
N GLY A 80 -14.97 -7.92 12.86
CA GLY A 80 -14.28 -9.07 13.45
C GLY A 80 -13.35 -9.79 12.47
N SER A 81 -12.81 -9.06 11.48
CA SER A 81 -11.89 -9.63 10.49
C SER A 81 -10.44 -9.50 10.92
N PRO A 82 -9.60 -10.51 10.72
CA PRO A 82 -8.17 -10.40 10.96
C PRO A 82 -7.39 -9.66 9.85
N TYR A 83 -8.05 -9.30 8.73
CA TYR A 83 -7.41 -8.67 7.57
C TYR A 83 -7.78 -7.19 7.46
N LEU A 84 -6.80 -6.35 7.11
CA LEU A 84 -7.00 -4.92 6.88
C LEU A 84 -8.02 -4.65 5.75
N CYS A 85 -8.00 -5.48 4.72
CA CYS A 85 -8.86 -5.33 3.55
C CYS A 85 -10.03 -6.30 3.63
N SER A 86 -11.12 -5.88 4.28
CA SER A 86 -12.30 -6.71 4.51
C SER A 86 -13.61 -6.03 4.12
N TYR A 87 -14.63 -6.82 3.87
CA TYR A 87 -15.98 -6.37 3.56
C TYR A 87 -17.02 -7.38 4.03
N PHE A 88 -18.25 -6.90 4.23
CA PHE A 88 -19.40 -7.76 4.53
C PHE A 88 -20.25 -7.97 3.26
N ALA A 89 -20.54 -9.23 2.93
CA ALA A 89 -21.42 -9.55 1.83
C ALA A 89 -22.08 -10.92 2.04
N LYS A 90 -23.36 -11.01 1.66
CA LYS A 90 -24.17 -12.25 1.75
C LYS A 90 -24.10 -12.89 3.15
N GLY A 91 -24.29 -12.06 4.19
CA GLY A 91 -24.31 -12.50 5.60
C GLY A 91 -22.96 -12.96 6.17
N LYS A 92 -21.84 -12.71 5.48
CA LYS A 92 -20.52 -13.15 5.91
C LYS A 92 -19.46 -12.06 5.73
N VAL A 93 -18.51 -12.03 6.65
CA VAL A 93 -17.29 -11.23 6.52
C VAL A 93 -16.33 -11.93 5.56
N ARG A 94 -15.74 -11.18 4.65
CA ARG A 94 -14.86 -11.66 3.61
C ARG A 94 -13.63 -10.78 3.48
N GLN A 95 -12.48 -11.39 3.23
CA GLN A 95 -11.26 -10.70 2.82
C GLN A 95 -11.39 -10.18 1.38
N VAL A 96 -10.92 -8.98 1.10
CA VAL A 96 -10.73 -8.48 -0.27
C VAL A 96 -9.60 -9.28 -0.91
N ARG A 97 -9.94 -10.12 -1.89
CA ARG A 97 -8.96 -10.88 -2.68
C ARG A 97 -8.57 -10.11 -3.93
N TYR A 98 -7.43 -10.46 -4.51
CA TYR A 98 -6.92 -9.81 -5.72
C TYR A 98 -7.93 -9.77 -6.87
N THR A 99 -8.73 -10.83 -7.07
CA THR A 99 -9.78 -10.87 -8.11
C THR A 99 -10.84 -9.78 -7.91
N ARG A 100 -11.27 -9.55 -6.65
CA ARG A 100 -12.20 -8.48 -6.33
C ARG A 100 -11.57 -7.10 -6.53
N LEU A 101 -10.35 -6.91 -6.06
CA LEU A 101 -9.61 -5.66 -6.29
C LEU A 101 -9.47 -5.37 -7.79
N TRP A 102 -9.18 -6.39 -8.60
CA TRP A 102 -9.11 -6.27 -10.05
C TRP A 102 -10.44 -5.81 -10.67
N MET A 103 -11.56 -6.43 -10.29
CA MET A 103 -12.88 -6.05 -10.79
C MET A 103 -13.20 -4.58 -10.46
N HIS A 104 -13.07 -4.19 -9.19
CA HIS A 104 -13.32 -2.80 -8.78
C HIS A 104 -12.36 -1.81 -9.44
N TYR A 105 -11.12 -2.23 -9.70
CA TYR A 105 -10.15 -1.42 -10.43
C TYR A 105 -10.65 -1.12 -11.85
N GLN A 106 -11.17 -2.11 -12.57
CA GLN A 106 -11.75 -1.91 -13.91
C GLN A 106 -13.01 -1.02 -13.87
N ASP A 107 -13.88 -1.22 -12.88
CA ASP A 107 -15.06 -0.38 -12.69
C ASP A 107 -14.67 1.09 -12.45
N ILE A 108 -13.62 1.34 -11.66
CA ILE A 108 -13.08 2.67 -11.40
C ILE A 108 -12.50 3.28 -12.67
N LEU A 109 -11.69 2.54 -13.43
CA LEU A 109 -11.13 3.05 -14.69
C LEU A 109 -12.22 3.47 -15.66
N THR A 110 -13.22 2.62 -15.85
CA THR A 110 -14.35 2.87 -16.75
C THR A 110 -15.18 4.05 -16.25
N GLY A 111 -15.57 4.05 -14.98
CA GLY A 111 -16.44 5.07 -14.40
C GLY A 111 -15.81 6.47 -14.33
N LEU A 112 -14.48 6.54 -14.28
CA LEU A 112 -13.71 7.80 -14.26
C LEU A 112 -13.14 8.18 -15.64
N GLY A 113 -13.40 7.41 -16.69
CA GLY A 113 -12.84 7.66 -18.02
C GLY A 113 -11.31 7.60 -18.06
N LEU A 114 -10.71 6.75 -17.22
CA LEU A 114 -9.26 6.55 -17.19
C LEU A 114 -8.82 5.53 -18.24
N ASN A 115 -7.52 5.51 -18.56
CA ASN A 115 -6.98 4.56 -19.52
C ASN A 115 -7.25 3.10 -19.09
N PRO A 116 -8.01 2.31 -19.86
CA PRO A 116 -8.39 0.94 -19.53
C PRO A 116 -7.20 -0.04 -19.51
N GLU A 117 -6.05 0.33 -20.09
CA GLU A 117 -4.83 -0.47 -20.07
C GLU A 117 -4.16 -0.55 -18.69
N HIS A 118 -4.55 0.35 -17.76
CA HIS A 118 -4.02 0.33 -16.41
C HIS A 118 -4.39 -0.96 -15.66
N LYS A 119 -3.44 -1.42 -14.85
CA LYS A 119 -3.56 -2.65 -14.04
C LYS A 119 -3.29 -2.35 -12.57
N PRO A 120 -3.81 -3.16 -11.64
CA PRO A 120 -3.57 -2.94 -10.20
C PRO A 120 -2.09 -2.82 -9.81
N HIS A 121 -1.17 -3.37 -10.60
CA HIS A 121 0.27 -3.23 -10.34
C HIS A 121 0.81 -1.83 -10.63
N ASP A 122 0.08 -1.01 -11.36
CA ASP A 122 0.54 0.34 -11.75
C ASP A 122 0.56 1.31 -10.57
N GLY A 123 -0.25 1.10 -9.52
CA GLY A 123 -0.12 1.86 -8.28
C GLY A 123 1.27 1.75 -7.66
N ARG A 124 1.87 0.55 -7.67
CA ARG A 124 3.26 0.36 -7.22
C ARG A 124 4.29 0.99 -8.17
N LYS A 125 4.05 0.94 -9.49
CA LYS A 125 4.92 1.64 -10.45
C LYS A 125 4.83 3.15 -10.22
N HIS A 126 3.62 3.67 -9.98
CA HIS A 126 3.41 5.07 -9.64
C HIS A 126 4.23 5.47 -8.41
N PHE A 127 4.16 4.69 -7.31
CA PHE A 127 4.98 4.92 -6.13
C PHE A 127 6.47 5.06 -6.48
N ILE A 128 7.03 4.10 -7.20
CA ILE A 128 8.46 4.10 -7.57
C ILE A 128 8.80 5.31 -8.44
N THR A 129 7.93 5.67 -9.40
CA THR A 129 8.12 6.82 -10.27
C THR A 129 8.12 8.13 -9.47
N MET A 130 7.16 8.29 -8.56
CA MET A 130 7.08 9.48 -7.71
C MET A 130 8.25 9.55 -6.73
N ALA A 131 8.63 8.43 -6.12
CA ALA A 131 9.78 8.35 -5.24
C ALA A 131 11.08 8.83 -5.94
N LYS A 132 11.31 8.38 -7.16
CA LYS A 132 12.45 8.84 -7.96
C LYS A 132 12.33 10.31 -8.37
N LYS A 133 11.13 10.76 -8.74
CA LYS A 133 10.88 12.16 -9.14
C LYS A 133 11.15 13.16 -8.02
N TYR A 134 10.91 12.75 -6.77
CA TYR A 134 11.10 13.59 -5.58
C TYR A 134 12.36 13.21 -4.79
N ASP A 135 13.36 12.67 -5.46
CA ASP A 135 14.70 12.38 -4.92
C ASP A 135 14.69 11.58 -3.62
N MET A 136 13.77 10.61 -3.53
CA MET A 136 13.78 9.65 -2.44
C MET A 136 15.02 8.74 -2.58
N ASP A 137 15.71 8.48 -1.47
CA ASP A 137 16.90 7.63 -1.45
C ASP A 137 16.61 6.25 -2.05
N GLU A 138 17.47 5.78 -2.95
CA GLU A 138 17.23 4.54 -3.71
C GLU A 138 17.21 3.30 -2.79
N TYR A 139 17.96 3.30 -1.72
CA TYR A 139 17.93 2.23 -0.72
C TYR A 139 16.57 2.21 0.02
N ALA A 140 16.03 3.40 0.37
CA ALA A 140 14.69 3.50 0.95
C ALA A 140 13.61 2.95 0.00
N ILE A 141 13.70 3.31 -1.29
CA ILE A 141 12.79 2.77 -2.31
C ILE A 141 12.88 1.24 -2.34
N LYS A 142 14.10 0.68 -2.44
CA LYS A 142 14.33 -0.77 -2.45
C LYS A 142 13.77 -1.46 -1.21
N ARG A 143 14.00 -0.89 -0.02
CA ARG A 143 13.46 -1.43 1.25
C ARG A 143 11.94 -1.44 1.28
N ILE A 144 11.30 -0.31 0.96
CA ILE A 144 9.84 -0.17 0.98
C ILE A 144 9.19 -1.12 -0.02
N VAL A 145 9.71 -1.20 -1.24
CA VAL A 145 9.12 -2.09 -2.25
C VAL A 145 9.56 -3.55 -2.12
N GLY A 146 10.52 -3.88 -1.28
CA GLY A 146 11.03 -5.25 -1.09
C GLY A 146 11.76 -5.77 -2.32
N HIS A 147 12.65 -4.94 -2.89
CA HIS A 147 13.63 -5.35 -3.89
C HIS A 147 14.89 -5.86 -3.21
N TYR A 148 15.59 -6.78 -3.87
CA TYR A 148 16.85 -7.28 -3.40
C TYR A 148 17.94 -6.19 -3.45
N ILE A 149 18.63 -6.01 -2.34
CA ILE A 149 19.77 -5.08 -2.21
C ILE A 149 21.04 -5.89 -2.35
N LYS A 150 21.75 -5.67 -3.46
CA LYS A 150 22.97 -6.43 -3.79
C LYS A 150 24.17 -6.03 -2.94
N ASP A 151 24.27 -4.74 -2.59
CA ASP A 151 25.38 -4.21 -1.84
C ASP A 151 25.32 -4.66 -0.37
N LEU A 152 26.34 -5.39 0.06
CA LEU A 152 26.45 -5.89 1.42
C LEU A 152 26.66 -4.72 2.40
N THR A 153 27.41 -3.70 2.01
CA THR A 153 27.69 -2.51 2.82
C THR A 153 26.39 -1.71 3.06
N GLU A 154 25.61 -1.49 2.02
CA GLU A 154 24.28 -0.85 2.16
C GLU A 154 23.35 -1.66 3.08
N ARG A 155 23.43 -2.99 3.02
CA ARG A 155 22.52 -3.88 3.76
C ARG A 155 22.87 -4.02 5.24
N VAL A 156 24.15 -4.02 5.58
CA VAL A 156 24.65 -4.41 6.91
C VAL A 156 25.10 -3.21 7.74
N TYR A 157 25.72 -2.22 7.11
CA TYR A 157 26.43 -1.15 7.82
C TYR A 157 25.69 0.19 7.88
N THR A 158 24.49 0.28 7.32
CA THR A 158 23.72 1.53 7.37
C THR A 158 22.66 1.44 8.47
N GLU A 159 22.88 2.13 9.58
CA GLU A 159 21.86 2.37 10.62
C GLU A 159 20.76 3.31 10.08
N ARG A 160 19.92 2.75 9.24
CA ARG A 160 18.76 3.47 8.70
C ARG A 160 17.50 2.97 9.41
N ASN A 161 17.14 3.67 10.47
CA ASN A 161 15.97 3.35 11.32
C ASN A 161 14.63 3.66 10.63
N ILE A 162 13.55 3.41 11.33
CA ILE A 162 12.18 3.67 10.81
C ILE A 162 11.93 5.15 10.62
N GLU A 163 12.46 6.03 11.45
CA GLU A 163 12.29 7.48 11.35
C GLU A 163 12.89 8.01 10.04
N TRP A 164 14.07 7.50 9.66
CA TRP A 164 14.66 7.82 8.38
C TRP A 164 13.74 7.40 7.22
N LEU A 165 13.20 6.17 7.23
CA LEU A 165 12.26 5.71 6.19
C LEU A 165 10.98 6.58 6.15
N GLN A 166 10.49 7.02 7.30
CA GLN A 166 9.33 7.91 7.39
C GLN A 166 9.64 9.30 6.82
N ASN A 167 10.85 9.79 6.96
CA ASN A 167 11.27 11.05 6.37
C ASN A 167 11.44 10.91 4.86
N GLU A 168 11.99 9.79 4.41
CA GLU A 168 12.13 9.52 2.98
C GLU A 168 10.76 9.43 2.28
N ILE A 169 9.80 8.70 2.82
CA ILE A 169 8.48 8.55 2.16
C ILE A 169 7.71 9.88 2.09
N LYS A 170 7.91 10.79 3.03
CA LYS A 170 7.28 12.11 3.04
C LYS A 170 7.75 13.04 1.91
N LYS A 171 8.84 12.72 1.21
CA LYS A 171 9.28 13.46 0.03
C LYS A 171 8.26 13.40 -1.11
N ILE A 172 7.45 12.35 -1.16
CA ILE A 172 6.34 12.23 -2.11
C ILE A 172 5.20 13.14 -1.64
N PRO A 173 4.70 14.09 -2.44
CA PRO A 173 3.64 15.01 -2.04
C PRO A 173 2.26 14.37 -1.91
#